data_2a37383e4573a32c2063ed5e2d18b11e
#
_entry.id   2a37383e4573a32c2063ed5e2d18b11e
#
_cell.length_a   1.000
_cell.length_b   1.000
_cell.length_c   1.000
_cell.angle_alpha   90.00
_cell.angle_beta   90.00
_cell.angle_gamma   90.00
#
_symmetry.space_group_name_H-M   'P 1'
#
loop_
_entity.id
_entity.type
_entity.pdbx_description
1 polymer ?
#
loop_
_entity_poly.entity_id
_entity_poly.type
_entity_poly.pdbx_seq_one_letter_code
_entity_poly.pdbx_strand_id
1 'polypeptide(L)'
;MPASSRSAMRLSLIIRAGRFGAAAVQAGIIVAMGVLMSSAHAASFVYVGNADSQDITVLELKPDGAMIASETVAVPGPAKPGGSLPLVISPEKDRLYAGLRNEPYSAVAFGIDAKSGRLTFIGAGPLTDSMAYLSIDRTGRFLLGASYGGNKVAIHPIGPNGVLASALQVIATEPNAHCIIFDPTNRYVLHTSLGGDVIYQQKFDAAKGTLSPNDPPTVSVKAKGGPRHLLFSPDRRFVYLLNELDAAIYVFPWNAATGTLKKETQIASALPKGFDGKPWAADIHLTPDGKFLYASERTSSTLAAFAVDATTGALAPIDYYPTEKQPRGFAIDPSGRYLLAVGQLSNSLTSYAIDRASGKLTALGQYPTGKNPNWVEIVNLP
;
A
#
# COMPACT_ATOMS: atom_id res chain seq x y z
N MET A 1 5.77 -71.00 -26.11
CA MET A 1 4.86 -72.16 -26.35
C MET A 1 3.84 -72.25 -25.24
N PRO A 2 2.57 -72.59 -25.46
CA PRO A 2 1.70 -72.29 -26.61
C PRO A 2 0.57 -71.33 -26.21
N ALA A 3 -0.04 -70.61 -27.04
CA ALA A 3 -1.02 -70.82 -28.09
C ALA A 3 -2.47 -70.88 -27.63
N SER A 4 -3.26 -70.09 -28.30
CA SER A 4 -4.64 -70.24 -28.79
C SER A 4 -5.77 -69.98 -27.79
N SER A 5 -6.96 -69.49 -28.12
CA SER A 5 -7.64 -69.40 -29.44
C SER A 5 -8.87 -68.50 -29.36
N ARG A 6 -9.22 -68.03 -30.53
CA ARG A 6 -10.44 -67.39 -31.01
C ARG A 6 -11.74 -68.00 -30.51
N SER A 7 -12.82 -67.25 -30.38
CA SER A 7 -14.09 -67.60 -31.06
C SER A 7 -14.97 -66.34 -31.25
N ALA A 8 -15.36 -66.18 -32.50
CA ALA A 8 -16.37 -65.19 -32.93
C ALA A 8 -17.71 -65.98 -32.97
N MET A 9 -18.80 -65.32 -32.62
CA MET A 9 -20.14 -65.83 -32.94
C MET A 9 -21.04 -64.72 -33.43
N ARG A 10 -21.43 -64.87 -34.71
CA ARG A 10 -22.50 -64.10 -35.38
C ARG A 10 -23.83 -64.75 -35.02
N LEU A 11 -24.90 -63.95 -34.89
CA LEU A 11 -26.26 -64.36 -35.31
C LEU A 11 -27.17 -63.12 -35.33
N SER A 12 -27.53 -62.66 -36.44
CA SER A 12 -28.74 -62.81 -37.25
C SER A 12 -29.96 -62.02 -36.80
N LEU A 13 -30.30 -61.15 -37.66
CA LEU A 13 -31.42 -60.23 -37.93
C LEU A 13 -32.80 -61.01 -37.94
N ILE A 14 -33.80 -60.48 -37.25
CA ILE A 14 -35.21 -60.71 -37.57
C ILE A 14 -35.95 -59.37 -37.59
N ILE A 15 -36.45 -59.01 -38.78
CA ILE A 15 -37.32 -57.87 -39.03
C ILE A 15 -38.77 -58.31 -38.72
N ARG A 16 -39.50 -57.52 -37.93
CA ARG A 16 -40.98 -57.59 -37.95
C ARG A 16 -41.53 -56.15 -38.02
N ALA A 17 -42.17 -55.84 -39.11
CA ALA A 17 -42.95 -54.66 -39.35
C ALA A 17 -44.26 -54.60 -38.56
N GLY A 18 -44.66 -53.51 -38.01
CA GLY A 18 -45.92 -53.32 -37.30
C GLY A 18 -46.31 -51.88 -37.06
N ARG A 19 -47.05 -51.35 -38.00
CA ARG A 19 -48.15 -50.34 -37.96
C ARG A 19 -48.00 -49.04 -37.11
N PHE A 20 -48.07 -47.97 -37.86
CA PHE A 20 -48.52 -46.61 -37.65
C PHE A 20 -49.23 -46.24 -36.33
N GLY A 21 -48.71 -45.24 -35.66
CA GLY A 21 -49.40 -44.41 -34.69
C GLY A 21 -48.77 -43.02 -34.72
N ALA A 22 -49.51 -42.05 -35.25
CA ALA A 22 -49.13 -40.65 -35.28
C ALA A 22 -49.11 -40.09 -33.85
N ALA A 23 -47.95 -39.68 -33.35
CA ALA A 23 -47.82 -38.91 -32.12
C ALA A 23 -47.14 -37.57 -32.46
N ALA A 24 -47.82 -36.47 -32.14
CA ALA A 24 -47.42 -35.10 -32.36
C ALA A 24 -46.09 -34.82 -31.61
N VAL A 25 -45.08 -34.35 -32.34
CA VAL A 25 -43.85 -33.81 -31.76
C VAL A 25 -44.13 -32.38 -31.31
N GLN A 26 -44.35 -32.18 -30.03
CA GLN A 26 -44.23 -30.87 -29.40
C GLN A 26 -42.74 -30.54 -29.24
N ALA A 27 -42.22 -29.66 -30.10
CA ALA A 27 -40.92 -29.03 -29.95
C ALA A 27 -40.95 -28.06 -28.75
N GLY A 28 -40.52 -28.51 -27.60
CA GLY A 28 -40.27 -27.67 -26.46
C GLY A 28 -39.02 -26.80 -26.70
N ILE A 29 -39.23 -25.51 -26.97
CA ILE A 29 -38.13 -24.51 -26.96
C ILE A 29 -37.71 -24.32 -25.51
N ILE A 30 -36.61 -24.94 -25.11
CA ILE A 30 -35.92 -24.62 -23.84
C ILE A 30 -35.20 -23.30 -24.10
N VAL A 31 -35.81 -22.17 -23.70
CA VAL A 31 -35.12 -20.88 -23.56
C VAL A 31 -34.17 -21.04 -22.36
N ALA A 32 -32.91 -21.34 -22.62
CA ALA A 32 -31.85 -21.25 -21.61
C ALA A 32 -31.66 -19.76 -21.29
N MET A 33 -32.34 -19.29 -20.25
CA MET A 33 -32.07 -17.99 -19.63
C MET A 33 -30.69 -18.08 -19.01
N GLY A 34 -29.65 -17.69 -19.76
CA GLY A 34 -28.31 -17.49 -19.25
C GLY A 34 -28.37 -16.35 -18.24
N VAL A 35 -28.42 -16.67 -16.96
CA VAL A 35 -28.13 -15.72 -15.90
C VAL A 35 -26.66 -15.33 -16.08
N LEU A 36 -26.43 -14.20 -16.75
CA LEU A 36 -25.15 -13.49 -16.68
C LEU A 36 -24.96 -13.14 -15.21
N MET A 37 -24.29 -14.00 -14.46
CA MET A 37 -23.70 -13.60 -13.19
C MET A 37 -22.64 -12.57 -13.53
N SER A 38 -23.02 -11.30 -13.48
CA SER A 38 -22.07 -10.20 -13.39
C SER A 38 -21.24 -10.49 -12.16
N SER A 39 -19.99 -10.94 -12.34
CA SER A 39 -19.03 -10.98 -11.26
C SER A 39 -18.94 -9.53 -10.79
N ALA A 40 -19.43 -9.26 -9.57
CA ALA A 40 -19.23 -7.98 -8.94
C ALA A 40 -17.70 -7.75 -8.92
N HIS A 41 -17.23 -6.84 -9.77
CA HIS A 41 -15.84 -6.41 -9.72
C HIS A 41 -15.69 -5.65 -8.42
N ALA A 42 -14.74 -6.08 -7.59
CA ALA A 42 -14.36 -5.35 -6.40
C ALA A 42 -14.09 -3.88 -6.79
N ALA A 43 -14.83 -2.96 -6.19
CA ALA A 43 -14.65 -1.54 -6.45
C ALA A 43 -13.39 -1.04 -5.77
N SER A 44 -12.59 -0.22 -6.46
CA SER A 44 -11.37 0.35 -5.91
C SER A 44 -11.63 1.81 -5.51
N PHE A 45 -11.30 2.16 -4.28
CA PHE A 45 -11.43 3.51 -3.77
C PHE A 45 -10.07 4.08 -3.35
N VAL A 46 -9.92 5.38 -3.57
CA VAL A 46 -8.70 6.15 -3.32
C VAL A 46 -9.01 7.21 -2.28
N TYR A 47 -8.19 7.28 -1.24
CA TYR A 47 -8.27 8.27 -0.19
C TYR A 47 -7.02 9.13 -0.22
N VAL A 48 -7.19 10.43 -0.43
CA VAL A 48 -6.09 11.41 -0.49
C VAL A 48 -6.15 12.29 0.74
N GLY A 49 -5.12 12.24 1.57
CA GLY A 49 -4.96 13.13 2.72
C GLY A 49 -4.41 14.49 2.29
N ASN A 50 -5.23 15.54 2.47
CA ASN A 50 -4.91 16.93 2.11
C ASN A 50 -4.59 17.73 3.38
N ALA A 51 -3.31 18.08 3.60
CA ALA A 51 -2.89 18.63 4.88
C ALA A 51 -3.41 20.03 5.14
N ASP A 52 -3.34 20.95 4.15
CA ASP A 52 -3.67 22.37 4.37
C ASP A 52 -5.18 22.64 4.37
N SER A 53 -5.96 21.86 3.63
CA SER A 53 -7.43 21.91 3.71
C SER A 53 -8.00 21.03 4.82
N GLN A 54 -7.18 20.17 5.45
CA GLN A 54 -7.53 19.27 6.54
C GLN A 54 -8.76 18.42 6.18
N ASP A 55 -8.71 17.81 5.00
CA ASP A 55 -9.77 16.95 4.47
C ASP A 55 -9.21 15.72 3.76
N ILE A 56 -10.09 14.81 3.43
CA ILE A 56 -9.79 13.61 2.64
C ILE A 56 -10.61 13.66 1.36
N THR A 57 -9.94 13.71 0.21
CA THR A 57 -10.61 13.51 -1.09
C THR A 57 -10.81 12.02 -1.32
N VAL A 58 -12.04 11.61 -1.59
CA VAL A 58 -12.41 10.22 -1.92
C VAL A 58 -12.74 10.12 -3.39
N LEU A 59 -12.08 9.18 -4.10
CA LEU A 59 -12.32 8.92 -5.52
C LEU A 59 -12.56 7.42 -5.72
N GLU A 60 -13.35 7.08 -6.71
CA GLU A 60 -13.50 5.72 -7.21
C GLU A 60 -12.54 5.52 -8.39
N LEU A 61 -11.64 4.53 -8.32
CA LEU A 61 -10.75 4.13 -9.41
C LEU A 61 -11.46 3.11 -10.30
N LYS A 62 -11.68 3.47 -11.54
CA LYS A 62 -12.35 2.63 -12.54
C LYS A 62 -11.39 1.59 -13.15
N PRO A 63 -11.92 0.50 -13.74
CA PRO A 63 -11.13 -0.56 -14.36
C PRO A 63 -10.20 -0.11 -15.50
N ASP A 64 -10.47 1.05 -16.12
CA ASP A 64 -9.66 1.68 -17.18
C ASP A 64 -8.64 2.70 -16.64
N GLY A 65 -8.58 2.91 -15.32
CA GLY A 65 -7.68 3.85 -14.66
C GLY A 65 -8.22 5.27 -14.54
N ALA A 66 -9.42 5.54 -15.05
CA ALA A 66 -10.13 6.80 -14.82
C ALA A 66 -10.59 6.88 -13.35
N MET A 67 -10.69 8.09 -12.84
CA MET A 67 -11.20 8.31 -11.48
C MET A 67 -12.44 9.18 -11.48
N ILE A 68 -13.38 8.84 -10.60
CA ILE A 68 -14.59 9.62 -10.37
C ILE A 68 -14.56 10.13 -8.95
N ALA A 69 -14.68 11.46 -8.76
CA ALA A 69 -14.80 12.05 -7.45
C ALA A 69 -16.09 11.57 -6.75
N SER A 70 -15.96 11.04 -5.55
CA SER A 70 -17.07 10.55 -4.72
C SER A 70 -17.49 11.61 -3.70
N GLU A 71 -16.54 12.05 -2.86
CA GLU A 71 -16.78 13.05 -1.83
C GLU A 71 -15.48 13.72 -1.37
N THR A 72 -15.61 14.81 -0.62
CA THR A 72 -14.53 15.38 0.19
C THR A 72 -15.02 15.45 1.62
N VAL A 73 -14.25 14.83 2.54
CA VAL A 73 -14.62 14.67 3.94
C VAL A 73 -13.68 15.48 4.83
N ALA A 74 -14.22 16.45 5.56
CA ALA A 74 -13.43 17.21 6.53
C ALA A 74 -12.93 16.29 7.65
N VAL A 75 -11.67 16.46 8.07
CA VAL A 75 -11.10 15.78 9.23
C VAL A 75 -11.27 16.68 10.45
N PRO A 76 -12.17 16.34 11.40
CA PRO A 76 -12.41 17.15 12.58
C PRO A 76 -11.16 17.29 13.44
N GLY A 77 -10.84 18.51 13.84
CA GLY A 77 -9.64 18.77 14.66
C GLY A 77 -9.31 20.25 14.81
N PRO A 78 -8.08 20.59 15.21
CA PRO A 78 -7.66 21.97 15.41
C PRO A 78 -7.78 22.79 14.13
N ALA A 79 -8.10 24.07 14.26
CA ALA A 79 -8.32 24.97 13.12
C ALA A 79 -7.05 25.23 12.27
N LYS A 80 -5.87 25.01 12.85
CA LYS A 80 -4.59 25.17 12.14
C LYS A 80 -4.11 23.81 11.63
N PRO A 81 -3.98 23.64 10.31
CA PRO A 81 -3.52 22.38 9.74
C PRO A 81 -2.06 22.04 10.09
N GLY A 82 -1.74 20.74 10.12
CA GLY A 82 -0.37 20.25 10.29
C GLY A 82 0.39 20.16 8.97
N GLY A 83 1.69 19.87 9.04
CA GLY A 83 2.57 19.78 7.85
C GLY A 83 2.34 18.54 6.97
N SER A 84 1.52 17.57 7.39
CA SER A 84 1.04 16.42 6.60
C SER A 84 -0.18 15.80 7.27
N LEU A 85 -0.93 15.00 6.52
CA LEU A 85 -2.09 14.23 6.99
C LEU A 85 -1.87 12.76 6.66
N PRO A 86 -1.08 12.01 7.46
CA PRO A 86 -0.86 10.59 7.23
C PRO A 86 -2.16 9.82 7.42
N LEU A 87 -2.44 8.90 6.50
CA LEU A 87 -3.57 7.99 6.52
C LEU A 87 -3.10 6.57 6.72
N VAL A 88 -3.94 5.72 7.29
CA VAL A 88 -3.76 4.27 7.31
C VAL A 88 -5.11 3.57 7.32
N ILE A 89 -5.26 2.49 6.53
CA ILE A 89 -6.46 1.66 6.47
C ILE A 89 -6.30 0.44 7.38
N SER A 90 -7.36 0.06 8.08
CA SER A 90 -7.40 -1.17 8.89
C SER A 90 -7.21 -2.42 8.04
N PRO A 91 -6.65 -3.51 8.59
CA PRO A 91 -6.51 -4.77 7.86
C PRO A 91 -7.83 -5.33 7.32
N GLU A 92 -8.93 -5.11 8.03
CA GLU A 92 -10.29 -5.49 7.65
C GLU A 92 -10.88 -4.59 6.56
N LYS A 93 -10.21 -3.46 6.24
CA LYS A 93 -10.63 -2.47 5.25
C LYS A 93 -11.97 -1.76 5.58
N ASP A 94 -12.37 -1.81 6.82
CA ASP A 94 -13.61 -1.22 7.33
C ASP A 94 -13.40 0.15 7.98
N ARG A 95 -12.14 0.55 8.21
CA ARG A 95 -11.76 1.80 8.87
C ARG A 95 -10.57 2.47 8.21
N LEU A 96 -10.61 3.81 8.25
CA LEU A 96 -9.49 4.67 7.88
C LEU A 96 -9.16 5.58 9.06
N TYR A 97 -7.87 5.75 9.35
CA TYR A 97 -7.38 6.67 10.38
C TYR A 97 -6.57 7.78 9.74
N ALA A 98 -6.83 9.01 10.16
CA ALA A 98 -6.11 10.20 9.75
C ALA A 98 -5.39 10.83 10.95
N GLY A 99 -4.07 10.98 10.87
CA GLY A 99 -3.25 11.54 11.94
C GLY A 99 -3.16 13.05 11.87
N LEU A 100 -3.72 13.75 12.86
CA LEU A 100 -3.61 15.20 13.01
C LEU A 100 -2.29 15.58 13.69
N ARG A 101 -1.55 16.49 13.06
CA ARG A 101 -0.19 16.87 13.43
C ARG A 101 -0.07 18.21 14.15
N ASN A 102 -1.19 18.77 14.58
CA ASN A 102 -1.26 19.94 15.47
C ASN A 102 -1.97 19.59 16.76
N GLU A 103 -1.62 20.28 17.83
CA GLU A 103 -2.25 20.08 19.14
C GLU A 103 -3.72 20.52 19.15
N PRO A 104 -4.58 19.73 19.80
CA PRO A 104 -4.29 18.45 20.44
C PRO A 104 -4.11 17.33 19.40
N TYR A 105 -2.95 16.64 19.45
CA TYR A 105 -2.64 15.55 18.52
C TYR A 105 -3.63 14.43 18.66
N SER A 106 -4.18 13.98 17.53
CA SER A 106 -5.17 12.89 17.52
C SER A 106 -5.15 12.10 16.23
N ALA A 107 -5.59 10.86 16.29
CA ALA A 107 -5.98 10.08 15.13
C ALA A 107 -7.50 10.07 15.02
N VAL A 108 -8.02 10.56 13.91
CA VAL A 108 -9.45 10.57 13.59
C VAL A 108 -9.79 9.29 12.86
N ALA A 109 -10.75 8.55 13.41
CA ALA A 109 -11.24 7.29 12.85
C ALA A 109 -12.49 7.53 12.01
N PHE A 110 -12.52 6.95 10.82
CA PHE A 110 -13.65 6.89 9.91
C PHE A 110 -14.02 5.44 9.62
N GLY A 111 -15.31 5.13 9.54
CA GLY A 111 -15.81 3.90 8.95
C GLY A 111 -15.81 4.01 7.43
N ILE A 112 -15.46 2.94 6.75
CA ILE A 112 -15.50 2.81 5.28
C ILE A 112 -16.76 2.03 4.91
N ASP A 113 -17.65 2.63 4.12
CA ASP A 113 -18.77 1.90 3.53
C ASP A 113 -18.27 0.95 2.44
N ALA A 114 -18.51 -0.35 2.62
CA ALA A 114 -17.97 -1.39 1.75
C ALA A 114 -18.45 -1.32 0.29
N LYS A 115 -19.56 -0.64 0.00
CA LYS A 115 -20.12 -0.54 -1.37
C LYS A 115 -19.72 0.73 -2.10
N SER A 116 -19.64 1.84 -1.37
CA SER A 116 -19.44 3.17 -1.94
C SER A 116 -18.09 3.78 -1.61
N GLY A 117 -17.29 3.17 -0.71
CA GLY A 117 -16.03 3.70 -0.21
C GLY A 117 -16.19 4.98 0.61
N ARG A 118 -17.42 5.43 0.90
CA ARG A 118 -17.68 6.68 1.64
C ARG A 118 -17.25 6.58 3.08
N LEU A 119 -16.79 7.71 3.61
CA LEU A 119 -16.28 7.81 4.97
C LEU A 119 -17.35 8.35 5.93
N THR A 120 -17.50 7.68 7.07
CA THR A 120 -18.36 8.13 8.18
C THR A 120 -17.48 8.33 9.41
N PHE A 121 -17.54 9.53 10.01
CA PHE A 121 -16.80 9.83 11.24
C PHE A 121 -17.24 8.90 12.38
N ILE A 122 -16.25 8.29 13.05
CA ILE A 122 -16.46 7.43 14.23
C ILE A 122 -16.09 8.17 15.51
N GLY A 123 -14.93 8.81 15.53
CA GLY A 123 -14.40 9.48 16.70
C GLY A 123 -12.93 9.87 16.53
N ALA A 124 -12.36 10.54 17.54
CA ALA A 124 -10.94 10.90 17.57
C ALA A 124 -10.33 10.39 18.88
N GLY A 125 -9.19 9.72 18.78
CA GLY A 125 -8.40 9.25 19.93
C GLY A 125 -7.06 9.96 20.02
N PRO A 126 -6.44 10.04 21.22
CA PRO A 126 -5.22 10.81 21.43
C PRO A 126 -4.02 10.18 20.74
N LEU A 127 -3.19 11.01 20.13
CA LEU A 127 -1.81 10.69 19.78
C LEU A 127 -0.86 11.37 20.77
N THR A 128 0.27 10.75 21.04
CA THR A 128 1.26 11.31 21.98
C THR A 128 2.07 12.46 21.42
N ASP A 129 2.02 12.65 20.08
CA ASP A 129 2.80 13.66 19.38
C ASP A 129 2.33 13.83 17.94
N SER A 130 2.97 14.74 17.19
CA SER A 130 2.83 14.97 15.75
C SER A 130 3.38 13.81 14.93
N MET A 131 2.57 12.77 14.68
CA MET A 131 3.01 11.58 13.95
C MET A 131 3.15 11.87 12.46
N ALA A 132 4.34 11.60 11.90
CA ALA A 132 4.63 11.73 10.46
C ALA A 132 4.22 10.50 9.66
N TYR A 133 4.08 9.37 10.32
CA TYR A 133 3.72 8.07 9.76
C TYR A 133 2.83 7.30 10.73
N LEU A 134 1.86 6.57 10.19
CA LEU A 134 0.99 5.66 10.94
C LEU A 134 1.04 4.27 10.31
N SER A 135 0.99 3.24 11.12
CA SER A 135 0.77 1.86 10.67
C SER A 135 -0.10 1.10 11.68
N ILE A 136 -0.80 0.07 11.20
CA ILE A 136 -1.66 -0.78 12.03
C ILE A 136 -1.13 -2.21 11.99
N ASP A 137 -1.13 -2.88 13.12
CA ASP A 137 -0.77 -4.28 13.21
C ASP A 137 -1.79 -5.17 12.46
N ARG A 138 -1.36 -6.36 12.04
CA ARG A 138 -2.22 -7.25 11.22
C ARG A 138 -3.49 -7.74 11.91
N THR A 139 -3.59 -7.58 13.21
CA THR A 139 -4.80 -7.93 13.97
C THR A 139 -5.77 -6.76 14.14
N GLY A 140 -5.42 -5.56 13.63
CA GLY A 140 -6.24 -4.36 13.76
C GLY A 140 -6.36 -3.82 15.20
N ARG A 141 -5.52 -4.30 16.12
CA ARG A 141 -5.64 -3.95 17.55
C ARG A 141 -4.73 -2.82 17.99
N PHE A 142 -3.66 -2.54 17.24
CA PHE A 142 -2.66 -1.55 17.64
C PHE A 142 -2.30 -0.65 16.46
N LEU A 143 -2.32 0.65 16.70
CA LEU A 143 -1.78 1.65 15.79
C LEU A 143 -0.44 2.14 16.32
N LEU A 144 0.57 2.13 15.46
CA LEU A 144 1.90 2.67 15.71
C LEU A 144 2.07 4.00 14.99
N GLY A 145 2.74 4.94 15.63
CA GLY A 145 3.10 6.22 15.04
C GLY A 145 4.56 6.56 15.24
N ALA A 146 5.15 7.23 14.25
CA ALA A 146 6.50 7.81 14.33
C ALA A 146 6.42 9.34 14.30
N SER A 147 6.97 10.01 15.32
CA SER A 147 6.96 11.47 15.43
C SER A 147 8.29 12.06 15.01
N TYR A 148 8.25 12.87 13.94
CA TYR A 148 9.42 13.54 13.40
C TYR A 148 9.98 14.64 14.36
N GLY A 149 9.10 15.50 14.85
CA GLY A 149 9.48 16.59 15.77
C GLY A 149 9.70 16.11 17.20
N GLY A 150 9.00 15.06 17.60
CA GLY A 150 9.08 14.52 18.97
C GLY A 150 10.16 13.49 19.18
N ASN A 151 10.87 13.02 18.12
CA ASN A 151 11.95 12.04 18.22
C ASN A 151 11.54 10.79 19.00
N LYS A 152 10.40 10.20 18.64
CA LYS A 152 9.83 9.05 19.33
C LYS A 152 8.92 8.23 18.41
N VAL A 153 8.69 7.01 18.80
CA VAL A 153 7.62 6.17 18.29
C VAL A 153 6.67 5.81 19.42
N ALA A 154 5.40 5.58 19.11
CA ALA A 154 4.39 5.24 20.11
C ALA A 154 3.46 4.13 19.60
N ILE A 155 2.91 3.36 20.54
CA ILE A 155 1.92 2.31 20.29
C ILE A 155 0.65 2.67 21.03
N HIS A 156 -0.44 2.71 20.28
CA HIS A 156 -1.79 3.00 20.79
C HIS A 156 -2.71 1.80 20.55
N PRO A 157 -3.44 1.32 21.56
CA PRO A 157 -4.47 0.33 21.33
C PRO A 157 -5.66 0.95 20.59
N ILE A 158 -6.24 0.18 19.69
CA ILE A 158 -7.50 0.49 19.03
C ILE A 158 -8.63 -0.12 19.89
N GLY A 159 -9.48 0.71 20.43
CA GLY A 159 -10.61 0.27 21.24
C GLY A 159 -11.69 -0.47 20.42
N PRO A 160 -12.62 -1.16 21.07
CA PRO A 160 -13.67 -1.92 20.39
C PRO A 160 -14.62 -1.04 19.56
N ASN A 161 -14.69 0.26 19.86
CA ASN A 161 -15.42 1.25 19.07
C ASN A 161 -14.60 1.78 17.86
N GLY A 162 -13.37 1.28 17.65
CA GLY A 162 -12.50 1.73 16.58
C GLY A 162 -11.71 3.01 16.87
N VAL A 163 -11.86 3.61 18.05
CA VAL A 163 -11.13 4.84 18.43
C VAL A 163 -9.87 4.48 19.22
N LEU A 164 -8.79 5.22 19.00
CA LEU A 164 -7.54 5.00 19.73
C LEU A 164 -7.71 5.33 21.22
N ALA A 165 -7.11 4.50 22.06
CA ALA A 165 -6.88 4.83 23.46
C ALA A 165 -5.47 5.46 23.65
N SER A 166 -5.19 5.90 24.88
CA SER A 166 -3.86 6.40 25.24
C SER A 166 -2.75 5.39 24.96
N ALA A 167 -1.55 5.90 24.64
CA ALA A 167 -0.43 5.02 24.30
C ALA A 167 -0.09 4.04 25.40
N LEU A 168 0.15 2.79 25.03
CA LEU A 168 0.69 1.76 25.93
C LEU A 168 2.18 1.92 26.12
N GLN A 169 2.88 2.38 25.08
CA GLN A 169 4.32 2.54 25.10
C GLN A 169 4.73 3.72 24.23
N VAL A 170 5.73 4.45 24.72
CA VAL A 170 6.42 5.52 23.99
C VAL A 170 7.91 5.24 24.09
N ILE A 171 8.60 5.21 22.95
CA ILE A 171 10.02 4.89 22.83
C ILE A 171 10.74 6.08 22.22
N ALA A 172 11.73 6.64 22.91
CA ALA A 172 12.60 7.68 22.36
C ALA A 172 13.47 7.10 21.24
N THR A 173 13.77 7.93 20.25
CA THR A 173 14.64 7.60 19.13
C THR A 173 15.74 8.64 18.98
N GLU A 174 16.72 8.36 18.13
CA GLU A 174 17.54 9.41 17.55
C GLU A 174 16.65 10.43 16.78
N PRO A 175 17.15 11.62 16.45
CA PRO A 175 16.31 12.68 15.88
C PRO A 175 15.52 12.29 14.63
N ASN A 176 14.29 12.81 14.53
CA ASN A 176 13.43 12.76 13.38
C ASN A 176 12.95 11.33 13.01
N ALA A 177 12.31 10.62 13.94
CA ALA A 177 11.61 9.38 13.61
C ALA A 177 10.59 9.63 12.50
N HIS A 178 10.64 8.84 11.40
CA HIS A 178 9.84 9.15 10.22
C HIS A 178 8.90 8.04 9.79
N CYS A 179 9.33 6.80 9.69
CA CYS A 179 8.56 5.65 9.25
C CYS A 179 8.54 4.60 10.34
N ILE A 180 7.43 3.87 10.48
CA ILE A 180 7.30 2.70 11.36
C ILE A 180 6.39 1.68 10.71
N ILE A 181 6.89 0.47 10.45
CA ILE A 181 6.16 -0.59 9.75
C ILE A 181 6.30 -1.94 10.44
N PHE A 182 5.25 -2.74 10.40
CA PHE A 182 5.30 -4.14 10.80
C PHE A 182 5.90 -5.02 9.70
N ASP A 183 6.64 -6.04 10.10
CA ASP A 183 6.99 -7.11 9.18
C ASP A 183 5.75 -7.91 8.76
N PRO A 184 5.80 -8.59 7.60
CA PRO A 184 4.64 -9.35 7.12
C PRO A 184 4.17 -10.48 8.03
N THR A 185 4.90 -10.86 9.06
CA THR A 185 4.49 -11.88 10.05
C THR A 185 3.92 -11.33 11.34
N ASN A 186 3.86 -10.00 11.49
CA ASN A 186 3.41 -9.30 12.71
C ASN A 186 4.24 -9.62 13.97
N ARG A 187 5.52 -10.01 13.79
CA ARG A 187 6.43 -10.34 14.89
C ARG A 187 7.51 -9.29 15.12
N TYR A 188 7.78 -8.48 14.11
CA TYR A 188 8.85 -7.49 14.14
C TYR A 188 8.35 -6.16 13.61
N VAL A 189 9.03 -5.10 14.04
CA VAL A 189 8.78 -3.73 13.59
C VAL A 189 10.10 -3.09 13.21
N LEU A 190 10.12 -2.43 12.06
CA LEU A 190 11.21 -1.56 11.65
C LEU A 190 10.75 -0.11 11.74
N HIS A 191 11.60 0.77 12.23
CA HIS A 191 11.36 2.21 12.17
C HIS A 191 12.64 2.99 11.89
N THR A 192 12.50 4.14 11.23
CA THR A 192 13.62 4.98 10.83
C THR A 192 13.76 6.20 11.74
N SER A 193 15.00 6.64 11.94
CA SER A 193 15.32 7.96 12.44
C SER A 193 16.13 8.70 11.38
N LEU A 194 15.52 9.69 10.75
CA LEU A 194 16.09 10.42 9.61
C LEU A 194 17.33 11.20 10.02
N GLY A 195 17.25 11.96 11.13
CA GLY A 195 18.38 12.74 11.65
C GLY A 195 19.45 11.91 12.36
N GLY A 196 19.10 10.68 12.77
CA GLY A 196 20.05 9.74 13.37
C GLY A 196 20.75 8.83 12.37
N ASP A 197 20.37 8.85 11.09
CA ASP A 197 20.88 7.97 10.04
C ASP A 197 20.80 6.47 10.42
N VAL A 198 19.70 6.06 11.05
CA VAL A 198 19.54 4.72 11.62
C VAL A 198 18.18 4.11 11.37
N ILE A 199 18.16 2.79 11.18
CA ILE A 199 16.97 1.93 11.20
C ILE A 199 16.98 1.16 12.51
N TYR A 200 15.88 1.22 13.27
CA TYR A 200 15.67 0.41 14.46
C TYR A 200 14.99 -0.90 14.09
N GLN A 201 15.38 -1.96 14.77
CA GLN A 201 14.85 -3.31 14.67
C GLN A 201 14.23 -3.69 16.01
N GLN A 202 12.93 -3.98 16.03
CA GLN A 202 12.19 -4.27 17.25
C GLN A 202 11.47 -5.62 17.13
N LYS A 203 11.34 -6.33 18.24
CA LYS A 203 10.41 -7.45 18.41
C LYS A 203 9.07 -6.90 18.85
N PHE A 204 8.00 -7.40 18.29
CA PHE A 204 6.64 -7.02 18.65
C PHE A 204 5.93 -8.15 19.42
N ASP A 205 5.48 -7.84 20.63
CA ASP A 205 4.59 -8.70 21.40
C ASP A 205 3.13 -8.35 21.06
N ALA A 206 2.55 -9.10 20.13
CA ALA A 206 1.17 -8.85 19.70
C ALA A 206 0.12 -9.13 20.78
N ALA A 207 0.43 -9.85 21.86
CA ALA A 207 -0.49 -10.06 22.97
C ALA A 207 -0.57 -8.82 23.87
N LYS A 208 0.56 -8.16 24.10
CA LYS A 208 0.66 -6.98 24.97
C LYS A 208 0.60 -5.66 24.23
N GLY A 209 0.86 -5.65 22.92
CA GLY A 209 1.01 -4.41 22.13
C GLY A 209 2.29 -3.65 22.52
N THR A 210 3.41 -4.34 22.69
CA THR A 210 4.68 -3.72 23.11
C THR A 210 5.83 -4.09 22.19
N LEU A 211 6.81 -3.17 22.09
CA LEU A 211 8.06 -3.35 21.37
C LEU A 211 9.21 -3.55 22.35
N SER A 212 10.17 -4.38 21.97
CA SER A 212 11.46 -4.54 22.63
C SER A 212 12.59 -4.59 21.60
N PRO A 213 13.79 -4.08 21.93
CA PRO A 213 14.92 -4.10 21.00
C PRO A 213 15.22 -5.51 20.49
N ASN A 214 15.55 -5.63 19.20
CA ASN A 214 16.08 -6.86 18.63
C ASN A 214 17.60 -6.94 18.83
N ASP A 215 18.24 -7.97 18.32
CA ASP A 215 19.68 -8.12 18.33
C ASP A 215 20.20 -8.41 16.90
N PRO A 216 20.96 -7.47 16.30
CA PRO A 216 21.26 -6.11 16.79
C PRO A 216 20.02 -5.20 16.82
N PRO A 217 19.99 -4.18 17.70
CA PRO A 217 18.81 -3.29 17.82
C PRO A 217 18.69 -2.28 16.69
N THR A 218 19.77 -1.99 15.98
CA THR A 218 19.82 -0.96 14.94
C THR A 218 20.73 -1.36 13.78
N VAL A 219 20.48 -0.72 12.62
CA VAL A 219 21.35 -0.73 11.44
C VAL A 219 21.56 0.72 11.01
N SER A 220 22.83 1.15 10.92
CA SER A 220 23.18 2.48 10.42
C SER A 220 23.25 2.51 8.92
N VAL A 221 22.87 3.64 8.32
CA VAL A 221 23.09 3.95 6.91
C VAL A 221 24.18 5.02 6.77
N LYS A 222 24.48 5.43 5.54
CA LYS A 222 25.46 6.49 5.30
C LYS A 222 25.06 7.78 6.03
N ALA A 223 26.02 8.38 6.72
CA ALA A 223 25.82 9.64 7.44
C ALA A 223 25.26 10.74 6.52
N LYS A 224 24.26 11.48 7.02
CA LYS A 224 23.50 12.50 6.32
C LYS A 224 22.68 11.97 5.14
N GLY A 225 22.40 10.65 5.10
CA GLY A 225 21.50 10.03 4.12
C GLY A 225 20.04 10.29 4.44
N GLY A 226 19.69 10.28 5.71
CA GLY A 226 18.33 10.54 6.17
C GLY A 226 17.35 9.42 5.83
N PRO A 227 17.41 8.25 6.48
CA PRO A 227 16.49 7.13 6.23
C PRO A 227 15.05 7.56 6.50
N ARG A 228 14.19 7.42 5.48
CA ARG A 228 12.84 7.97 5.52
C ARG A 228 11.77 6.89 5.50
N HIS A 229 11.49 6.30 4.35
CA HIS A 229 10.46 5.26 4.20
C HIS A 229 11.08 3.89 3.92
N LEU A 230 10.49 2.87 4.53
CA LEU A 230 10.83 1.47 4.38
C LEU A 230 9.64 0.70 3.79
N LEU A 231 9.93 -0.36 3.05
CA LEU A 231 8.93 -1.35 2.65
C LEU A 231 9.54 -2.76 2.57
N PHE A 232 8.73 -3.77 2.83
CA PHE A 232 9.07 -5.17 2.63
C PHE A 232 8.72 -5.61 1.20
N SER A 233 9.56 -6.46 0.60
CA SER A 233 9.17 -7.15 -0.63
C SER A 233 7.98 -8.09 -0.37
N PRO A 234 7.08 -8.32 -1.36
CA PRO A 234 5.94 -9.21 -1.19
C PRO A 234 6.34 -10.65 -0.83
N ASP A 235 7.48 -11.12 -1.29
CA ASP A 235 8.06 -12.44 -0.99
C ASP A 235 8.77 -12.50 0.38
N ARG A 236 8.83 -11.38 1.11
CA ARG A 236 9.40 -11.24 2.46
C ARG A 236 10.89 -11.54 2.56
N ARG A 237 11.63 -11.38 1.48
CA ARG A 237 13.09 -11.65 1.45
C ARG A 237 13.93 -10.39 1.52
N PHE A 238 13.34 -9.24 1.16
CA PHE A 238 14.05 -7.98 1.09
C PHE A 238 13.29 -6.86 1.78
N VAL A 239 14.04 -5.87 2.24
CA VAL A 239 13.55 -4.56 2.68
C VAL A 239 14.23 -3.50 1.84
N TYR A 240 13.44 -2.56 1.32
CA TYR A 240 13.92 -1.40 0.59
C TYR A 240 13.76 -0.16 1.47
N LEU A 241 14.81 0.62 1.57
CA LEU A 241 14.82 1.90 2.27
C LEU A 241 15.06 3.02 1.27
N LEU A 242 14.25 4.06 1.34
CA LEU A 242 14.50 5.33 0.65
C LEU A 242 15.01 6.36 1.66
N ASN A 243 16.16 6.93 1.38
CA ASN A 243 16.70 8.08 2.09
C ASN A 243 16.11 9.39 1.54
N GLU A 244 15.83 10.35 2.44
CA GLU A 244 15.32 11.67 2.06
C GLU A 244 16.38 12.60 1.48
N LEU A 245 17.58 12.61 2.10
CA LEU A 245 18.56 13.70 1.93
C LEU A 245 19.58 13.45 0.83
N ASP A 246 19.74 12.20 0.38
CA ASP A 246 20.61 11.82 -0.73
C ASP A 246 19.89 11.02 -1.82
N ALA A 247 18.58 10.76 -1.63
CA ALA A 247 17.71 9.97 -2.51
C ALA A 247 18.26 8.57 -2.83
N ALA A 248 19.08 8.01 -1.95
CA ALA A 248 19.59 6.66 -2.06
C ALA A 248 18.51 5.63 -1.72
N ILE A 249 18.45 4.54 -2.50
CA ILE A 249 17.60 3.38 -2.21
C ILE A 249 18.51 2.22 -1.83
N TYR A 250 18.40 1.77 -0.59
CA TYR A 250 19.14 0.61 -0.08
C TYR A 250 18.32 -0.66 -0.26
N VAL A 251 18.98 -1.74 -0.65
CA VAL A 251 18.42 -3.09 -0.74
C VAL A 251 19.02 -3.95 0.36
N PHE A 252 18.22 -4.31 1.35
CA PHE A 252 18.62 -5.16 2.47
C PHE A 252 18.00 -6.55 2.36
N PRO A 253 18.78 -7.63 2.36
CA PRO A 253 18.22 -8.96 2.61
C PRO A 253 17.64 -9.02 4.03
N TRP A 254 16.42 -9.56 4.14
CA TRP A 254 15.70 -9.70 5.41
C TRP A 254 15.83 -11.13 5.97
N ASN A 255 16.16 -11.23 7.24
CA ASN A 255 16.11 -12.49 7.96
C ASN A 255 14.79 -12.59 8.74
N ALA A 256 13.77 -13.21 8.14
CA ALA A 256 12.45 -13.35 8.75
C ALA A 256 12.42 -14.23 10.01
N ALA A 257 13.43 -15.06 10.25
CA ALA A 257 13.49 -15.90 11.44
C ALA A 257 13.91 -15.08 12.68
N THR A 258 14.85 -14.16 12.51
CA THR A 258 15.38 -13.30 13.58
C THR A 258 14.81 -11.90 13.60
N GLY A 259 14.15 -11.45 12.51
CA GLY A 259 13.63 -10.10 12.39
C GLY A 259 14.74 -9.05 12.21
N THR A 260 15.77 -9.38 11.42
CA THR A 260 16.94 -8.52 11.25
C THR A 260 17.28 -8.26 9.78
N LEU A 261 17.73 -7.07 9.49
CA LEU A 261 18.36 -6.71 8.23
C LEU A 261 19.77 -7.29 8.17
N LYS A 262 20.14 -7.86 7.05
CA LYS A 262 21.55 -8.18 6.74
C LYS A 262 22.23 -6.95 6.14
N LYS A 263 23.53 -7.04 5.88
CA LYS A 263 24.24 -5.99 5.16
C LYS A 263 23.56 -5.74 3.80
N GLU A 264 23.46 -4.49 3.42
CA GLU A 264 22.91 -4.07 2.13
C GLU A 264 23.68 -4.71 0.96
N THR A 265 22.95 -5.14 -0.05
CA THR A 265 23.51 -5.74 -1.28
C THR A 265 23.64 -4.76 -2.42
N GLN A 266 22.90 -3.66 -2.34
CA GLN A 266 22.93 -2.60 -3.34
C GLN A 266 22.50 -1.27 -2.73
N ILE A 267 23.04 -0.18 -3.29
CA ILE A 267 22.57 1.19 -3.12
C ILE A 267 22.31 1.76 -4.53
N ALA A 268 21.04 2.03 -4.85
CA ALA A 268 20.63 2.67 -6.11
C ALA A 268 20.32 4.15 -5.85
N SER A 269 20.04 4.93 -6.89
CA SER A 269 19.67 6.35 -6.77
C SER A 269 18.30 6.61 -7.39
N ALA A 270 17.44 7.32 -6.68
CA ALA A 270 16.16 7.80 -7.19
C ALA A 270 16.28 9.11 -7.99
N LEU A 271 17.49 9.65 -8.15
CA LEU A 271 17.72 10.90 -8.88
C LEU A 271 17.90 10.66 -10.38
N PRO A 272 17.29 11.48 -11.25
CA PRO A 272 17.58 11.47 -12.67
C PRO A 272 19.07 11.72 -12.93
N LYS A 273 19.58 11.14 -14.01
CA LYS A 273 20.97 11.38 -14.42
C LYS A 273 21.21 12.86 -14.69
N GLY A 274 22.24 13.42 -14.08
CA GLY A 274 22.62 14.84 -14.23
C GLY A 274 21.80 15.78 -13.35
N PHE A 275 21.02 15.27 -12.39
CA PHE A 275 20.37 16.11 -11.41
C PHE A 275 21.40 16.84 -10.53
N ASP A 276 21.30 18.17 -10.46
CA ASP A 276 22.21 19.06 -9.74
C ASP A 276 21.53 19.82 -8.57
N GLY A 277 20.24 19.55 -8.34
CA GLY A 277 19.49 20.11 -7.22
C GLY A 277 19.80 19.46 -5.87
N LYS A 278 19.24 20.01 -4.80
CA LYS A 278 19.29 19.38 -3.47
C LYS A 278 18.28 18.26 -3.40
N PRO A 279 18.70 16.99 -3.16
CA PRO A 279 17.77 15.87 -3.06
C PRO A 279 16.75 16.04 -1.94
N TRP A 280 15.52 15.63 -2.20
CA TRP A 280 14.43 15.63 -1.23
C TRP A 280 13.43 14.51 -1.53
N ALA A 281 13.92 13.27 -1.55
CA ALA A 281 13.09 12.11 -1.85
C ALA A 281 12.02 11.88 -0.78
N ALA A 282 10.92 11.21 -1.16
CA ALA A 282 9.78 11.12 -0.25
C ALA A 282 9.25 9.69 -0.08
N ASP A 283 8.66 9.10 -1.07
CA ASP A 283 7.91 7.86 -0.92
C ASP A 283 8.44 6.74 -1.80
N ILE A 284 8.15 5.49 -1.44
CA ILE A 284 8.65 4.31 -2.12
C ILE A 284 7.63 3.17 -2.03
N HIS A 285 7.29 2.57 -3.18
CA HIS A 285 6.36 1.44 -3.26
C HIS A 285 6.81 0.40 -4.28
N LEU A 286 6.45 -0.86 -4.02
CA LEU A 286 6.57 -2.00 -4.95
C LEU A 286 5.22 -2.33 -5.57
N THR A 287 5.23 -2.82 -6.82
CA THR A 287 4.05 -3.50 -7.35
C THR A 287 3.72 -4.74 -6.50
N PRO A 288 2.44 -5.14 -6.39
CA PRO A 288 2.04 -6.30 -5.58
C PRO A 288 2.71 -7.62 -5.98
N ASP A 289 3.14 -7.76 -7.23
CA ASP A 289 3.91 -8.90 -7.73
C ASP A 289 5.43 -8.78 -7.48
N GLY A 290 5.88 -7.66 -6.91
CA GLY A 290 7.27 -7.40 -6.55
C GLY A 290 8.22 -7.15 -7.73
N LYS A 291 7.72 -6.98 -8.97
CA LYS A 291 8.56 -6.83 -10.15
C LYS A 291 9.10 -5.44 -10.36
N PHE A 292 8.41 -4.43 -9.89
CA PHE A 292 8.77 -3.03 -10.11
C PHE A 292 8.70 -2.23 -8.82
N LEU A 293 9.69 -1.35 -8.65
CA LEU A 293 9.76 -0.41 -7.53
C LEU A 293 9.71 1.01 -8.09
N TYR A 294 8.95 1.87 -7.40
CA TYR A 294 8.89 3.29 -7.72
C TYR A 294 9.25 4.12 -6.49
N ALA A 295 9.86 5.29 -6.73
CA ALA A 295 10.19 6.26 -5.68
C ALA A 295 9.89 7.68 -6.16
N SER A 296 9.34 8.52 -5.28
CA SER A 296 9.07 9.94 -5.57
C SER A 296 10.21 10.83 -5.08
N GLU A 297 10.54 11.85 -5.87
CA GLU A 297 11.55 12.85 -5.55
C GLU A 297 10.94 14.25 -5.72
N ARG A 298 10.94 15.03 -4.63
CA ARG A 298 10.18 16.28 -4.53
C ARG A 298 10.83 17.46 -5.24
N THR A 299 12.17 17.55 -5.25
CA THR A 299 12.88 18.67 -5.87
C THR A 299 12.86 18.57 -7.40
N SER A 300 13.13 17.40 -7.95
CA SER A 300 13.04 17.13 -9.39
C SER A 300 11.60 17.03 -9.88
N SER A 301 10.64 16.78 -8.99
CA SER A 301 9.24 16.47 -9.31
C SER A 301 9.12 15.26 -10.23
N THR A 302 9.80 14.16 -9.85
CA THR A 302 9.83 12.92 -10.64
C THR A 302 9.41 11.70 -9.84
N LEU A 303 8.98 10.66 -10.59
CA LEU A 303 8.90 9.28 -10.14
C LEU A 303 10.05 8.50 -10.80
N ALA A 304 10.93 7.92 -9.99
CA ALA A 304 11.95 6.98 -10.46
C ALA A 304 11.36 5.58 -10.51
N ALA A 305 11.57 4.84 -11.59
CA ALA A 305 11.09 3.48 -11.80
C ALA A 305 12.25 2.49 -11.93
N PHE A 306 12.12 1.33 -11.30
CA PHE A 306 13.12 0.27 -11.30
C PHE A 306 12.47 -1.09 -11.55
N ALA A 307 13.16 -1.94 -12.33
CA ALA A 307 12.90 -3.37 -12.35
C ALA A 307 13.60 -4.03 -11.16
N VAL A 308 12.93 -5.01 -10.55
CA VAL A 308 13.43 -5.76 -9.41
C VAL A 308 13.84 -7.16 -9.85
N ASP A 309 15.09 -7.53 -9.61
CA ASP A 309 15.53 -8.90 -9.79
C ASP A 309 14.90 -9.81 -8.71
N ALA A 310 14.10 -10.76 -9.14
CA ALA A 310 13.36 -11.62 -8.23
C ALA A 310 14.24 -12.52 -7.35
N THR A 311 15.51 -12.75 -7.69
CA THR A 311 16.42 -13.61 -6.93
C THR A 311 17.21 -12.84 -5.89
N THR A 312 17.73 -11.69 -6.28
CA THR A 312 18.67 -10.90 -5.48
C THR A 312 18.04 -9.66 -4.84
N GLY A 313 16.83 -9.26 -5.26
CA GLY A 313 16.19 -8.01 -4.87
C GLY A 313 16.80 -6.77 -5.52
N ALA A 314 17.80 -6.94 -6.38
CA ALA A 314 18.54 -5.83 -6.99
C ALA A 314 17.66 -4.98 -7.91
N LEU A 315 17.93 -3.68 -7.92
CA LEU A 315 17.19 -2.67 -8.68
C LEU A 315 17.96 -2.31 -9.96
N ALA A 316 17.28 -2.42 -11.11
CA ALA A 316 17.76 -1.92 -12.39
C ALA A 316 16.89 -0.72 -12.82
N PRO A 317 17.46 0.47 -13.05
CA PRO A 317 16.67 1.64 -13.42
C PRO A 317 15.96 1.44 -14.77
N ILE A 318 14.69 1.83 -14.83
CA ILE A 318 13.87 1.80 -16.04
C ILE A 318 13.83 3.19 -16.65
N ASP A 319 13.31 4.17 -15.88
CA ASP A 319 13.13 5.54 -16.35
C ASP A 319 12.82 6.48 -15.17
N TYR A 320 12.77 7.79 -15.47
CA TYR A 320 12.36 8.86 -14.54
C TYR A 320 11.24 9.65 -15.20
N TYR A 321 10.08 9.68 -14.56
CA TYR A 321 8.86 10.29 -15.12
C TYR A 321 8.58 11.62 -14.43
N PRO A 322 8.53 12.75 -15.17
CA PRO A 322 7.97 13.97 -14.63
C PRO A 322 6.55 13.72 -14.11
N THR A 323 6.24 14.27 -12.94
CA THR A 323 4.94 14.07 -12.30
C THR A 323 4.44 15.38 -11.68
N GLU A 324 3.55 15.28 -10.72
CA GLU A 324 3.00 16.38 -9.96
C GLU A 324 4.08 17.25 -9.30
N LYS A 325 3.79 18.54 -9.08
CA LYS A 325 4.76 19.45 -8.45
C LYS A 325 4.94 19.10 -6.97
N GLN A 326 6.18 18.80 -6.58
CA GLN A 326 6.57 18.37 -5.23
C GLN A 326 5.82 17.08 -4.79
N PRO A 327 6.05 15.93 -5.46
CA PRO A 327 5.33 14.68 -5.20
C PRO A 327 5.80 14.08 -3.88
N ARG A 328 4.95 14.12 -2.83
CA ARG A 328 5.32 13.60 -1.52
C ARG A 328 4.80 12.19 -1.27
N GLY A 329 3.56 11.90 -1.64
CA GLY A 329 2.95 10.60 -1.50
C GLY A 329 2.48 10.05 -2.84
N PHE A 330 2.50 8.74 -2.99
CA PHE A 330 1.86 8.03 -4.09
C PHE A 330 1.46 6.63 -3.62
N ALA A 331 0.60 5.96 -4.36
CA ALA A 331 0.25 4.57 -4.07
C ALA A 331 0.12 3.79 -5.38
N ILE A 332 0.29 2.47 -5.27
CA ILE A 332 0.03 1.53 -6.36
C ILE A 332 -1.23 0.76 -6.01
N ASP A 333 -2.16 0.64 -6.96
CA ASP A 333 -3.39 -0.07 -6.73
C ASP A 333 -3.15 -1.57 -6.45
N PRO A 334 -4.00 -2.25 -5.68
CA PRO A 334 -3.80 -3.65 -5.31
C PRO A 334 -3.74 -4.64 -6.49
N SER A 335 -4.17 -4.24 -7.70
CA SER A 335 -4.00 -5.04 -8.92
C SER A 335 -2.63 -4.85 -9.58
N GLY A 336 -1.86 -3.84 -9.19
CA GLY A 336 -0.57 -3.48 -9.79
C GLY A 336 -0.68 -2.88 -11.18
N ARG A 337 -1.85 -2.37 -11.57
CA ARG A 337 -2.08 -1.78 -12.88
C ARG A 337 -1.93 -0.27 -12.91
N TYR A 338 -2.13 0.39 -11.78
CA TYR A 338 -2.16 1.85 -11.70
C TYR A 338 -1.27 2.36 -10.56
N LEU A 339 -0.62 3.49 -10.82
CA LEU A 339 0.09 4.29 -9.83
C LEU A 339 -0.57 5.66 -9.76
N LEU A 340 -0.84 6.14 -8.54
CA LEU A 340 -1.50 7.42 -8.28
C LEU A 340 -0.56 8.30 -7.48
N ALA A 341 -0.09 9.41 -8.04
CA ALA A 341 0.84 10.33 -7.41
C ALA A 341 0.19 11.69 -7.14
N VAL A 342 0.40 12.24 -5.93
CA VAL A 342 -0.12 13.55 -5.52
C VAL A 342 0.99 14.58 -5.37
N GLY A 343 0.71 15.83 -5.78
CA GLY A 343 1.64 16.94 -5.68
C GLY A 343 1.22 17.98 -4.64
N GLN A 344 2.09 18.21 -3.66
CA GLN A 344 1.81 19.16 -2.58
C GLN A 344 1.53 20.58 -3.09
N LEU A 345 2.19 21.00 -4.17
CA LEU A 345 2.09 22.36 -4.73
C LEU A 345 1.14 22.42 -5.94
N SER A 346 0.81 21.30 -6.58
CA SER A 346 -0.16 21.27 -7.69
C SER A 346 -1.59 21.10 -7.20
N ASN A 347 -1.82 20.61 -5.97
CA ASN A 347 -3.13 20.30 -5.42
C ASN A 347 -3.94 19.37 -6.34
N SER A 348 -3.25 18.40 -6.90
CA SER A 348 -3.79 17.44 -7.85
C SER A 348 -3.16 16.07 -7.67
N LEU A 349 -3.80 15.09 -8.29
CA LEU A 349 -3.39 13.71 -8.37
C LEU A 349 -3.32 13.31 -9.84
N THR A 350 -2.20 12.73 -10.28
CA THR A 350 -2.06 12.12 -11.60
C THR A 350 -2.14 10.60 -11.49
N SER A 351 -2.96 9.97 -12.34
CA SER A 351 -3.00 8.53 -12.49
C SER A 351 -2.12 8.09 -13.66
N TYR A 352 -1.41 6.98 -13.46
CA TYR A 352 -0.57 6.33 -14.46
C TYR A 352 -0.96 4.87 -14.62
N ALA A 353 -0.98 4.39 -15.88
CA ALA A 353 -0.97 2.96 -16.14
C ALA A 353 0.46 2.43 -15.97
N ILE A 354 0.58 1.28 -15.31
CA ILE A 354 1.84 0.52 -15.20
C ILE A 354 1.82 -0.57 -16.28
N ASP A 355 2.77 -0.54 -17.20
CA ASP A 355 2.99 -1.65 -18.12
C ASP A 355 3.56 -2.85 -17.35
N ARG A 356 2.81 -3.93 -17.26
CA ARG A 356 3.14 -5.10 -16.44
C ARG A 356 4.33 -5.91 -16.93
N ALA A 357 4.79 -5.69 -18.16
CA ALA A 357 5.96 -6.34 -18.72
C ALA A 357 7.25 -5.54 -18.53
N SER A 358 7.16 -4.21 -18.60
CA SER A 358 8.33 -3.33 -18.58
C SER A 358 8.41 -2.40 -17.37
N GLY A 359 7.34 -2.24 -16.59
CA GLY A 359 7.25 -1.28 -15.47
C GLY A 359 7.19 0.19 -15.91
N LYS A 360 7.02 0.45 -17.21
CA LYS A 360 6.91 1.82 -17.73
C LYS A 360 5.57 2.44 -17.33
N LEU A 361 5.61 3.75 -17.04
CA LEU A 361 4.44 4.53 -16.69
C LEU A 361 3.90 5.29 -17.91
N THR A 362 2.57 5.28 -18.07
CA THR A 362 1.85 6.11 -19.03
C THR A 362 0.81 6.93 -18.29
N ALA A 363 0.89 8.26 -18.35
CA ALA A 363 -0.09 9.13 -17.70
C ALA A 363 -1.47 8.96 -18.36
N LEU A 364 -2.51 8.81 -17.52
CA LEU A 364 -3.89 8.62 -17.95
C LEU A 364 -4.74 9.87 -17.76
N GLY A 365 -4.59 10.54 -16.62
CA GLY A 365 -5.38 11.72 -16.28
C GLY A 365 -4.92 12.40 -15.01
N GLN A 366 -5.31 13.66 -14.85
CA GLN A 366 -5.06 14.48 -13.68
C GLN A 366 -6.40 14.87 -13.05
N TYR A 367 -6.47 14.83 -11.73
CA TYR A 367 -7.69 15.02 -10.95
C TYR A 367 -7.43 16.01 -9.80
N PRO A 368 -8.36 16.96 -9.56
CA PRO A 368 -8.20 17.91 -8.45
C PRO A 368 -8.35 17.21 -7.10
N THR A 369 -7.61 17.72 -6.11
CA THR A 369 -7.70 17.29 -4.71
C THR A 369 -7.93 18.50 -3.81
N GLY A 370 -7.90 18.32 -2.49
CA GLY A 370 -7.76 19.41 -1.54
C GLY A 370 -6.35 20.04 -1.59
N LYS A 371 -6.06 20.94 -0.64
CA LYS A 371 -4.78 21.68 -0.60
C LYS A 371 -3.69 20.87 0.10
N ASN A 372 -2.49 20.89 -0.49
CA ASN A 372 -1.32 20.16 0.00
C ASN A 372 -1.58 18.65 0.16
N PRO A 373 -2.02 17.94 -0.90
CA PRO A 373 -2.18 16.49 -0.87
C PRO A 373 -0.80 15.83 -0.66
N ASN A 374 -0.70 14.90 0.28
CA ASN A 374 0.59 14.34 0.66
C ASN A 374 0.55 12.89 1.14
N TRP A 375 -0.62 12.26 1.11
CA TRP A 375 -0.82 10.85 1.42
C TRP A 375 -1.88 10.25 0.51
N VAL A 376 -1.66 9.01 0.07
CA VAL A 376 -2.61 8.27 -0.77
C VAL A 376 -2.75 6.85 -0.23
N GLU A 377 -3.99 6.42 -0.01
CA GLU A 377 -4.34 5.03 0.26
C GLU A 377 -5.29 4.52 -0.81
N ILE A 378 -5.13 3.26 -1.22
CA ILE A 378 -6.01 2.62 -2.20
C ILE A 378 -6.51 1.30 -1.62
N VAL A 379 -7.82 1.08 -1.69
CA VAL A 379 -8.46 -0.14 -1.19
C VAL A 379 -9.37 -0.76 -2.24
N ASN A 380 -9.32 -2.09 -2.37
CA ASN A 380 -10.34 -2.85 -3.09
C ASN A 380 -11.37 -3.33 -2.07
N LEU A 381 -12.62 -2.93 -2.25
CA LEU A 381 -13.75 -3.35 -1.44
C LEU A 381 -14.55 -4.43 -2.18
N PRO A 382 -15.22 -5.35 -1.46
CA PRO A 382 -15.93 -6.48 -2.04
C PRO A 382 -17.11 -6.13 -2.97
#